data_bb654963b1827f800a14e5d32652b133
#
_entry.id   bb654963b1827f800a14e5d32652b133
#
_cell.length_a   1.000
_cell.length_b   1.000
_cell.length_c   1.000
_cell.angle_alpha   90.00
_cell.angle_beta   90.00
_cell.angle_gamma   90.00
#
_symmetry.space_group_name_H-M   'P 1'
#
loop_
_entity.id
_entity.type
_entity.pdbx_description
1 polymer ?
#
loop_
_entity_poly.entity_id
_entity_poly.type
_entity_poly.pdbx_seq_one_letter_code
_entity_poly.pdbx_strand_id
1 'polypeptide(L)'
;MEEDNKLPTTLEELPIKFFKLMSGESIISYTHDVDNEYCIGLEEPMTVSTNTEHDYVLTPWIPFSDGRVHILEAMNVIIESPVDTHMKAQYMKIVLNTIIEDNIKPESKVLH
;
A
#
# COMPACT_ATOMS: atom_id res chain seq x y z
N MET A 1 -0.58 4.44 28.87
CA MET A 1 -2.02 4.43 28.80
C MET A 1 -2.47 3.71 27.55
N GLU A 2 -3.69 3.27 27.58
CA GLU A 2 -4.23 2.53 26.43
C GLU A 2 -4.30 3.35 25.19
N GLU A 3 -4.40 4.67 25.34
CA GLU A 3 -4.50 5.53 24.17
C GLU A 3 -3.29 5.39 23.24
N ASP A 4 -2.15 5.11 23.81
CA ASP A 4 -0.94 5.00 23.01
C ASP A 4 -0.97 3.81 22.08
N ASN A 5 -1.80 2.81 22.43
CA ASN A 5 -1.88 1.59 21.64
C ASN A 5 -3.20 1.47 20.90
N LYS A 6 -3.95 2.55 20.82
CA LYS A 6 -5.24 2.53 20.16
C LYS A 6 -5.07 2.32 18.67
N LEU A 7 -5.86 1.40 18.13
CA LEU A 7 -5.84 1.19 16.68
C LEU A 7 -6.61 2.29 15.98
N PRO A 8 -6.27 2.58 14.73
CA PRO A 8 -7.05 3.54 13.94
C PRO A 8 -8.49 3.07 13.80
N THR A 9 -9.44 3.98 13.97
CA THR A 9 -10.84 3.66 13.86
C THR A 9 -11.53 4.34 12.70
N THR A 10 -10.85 5.27 12.01
CA THR A 10 -11.42 5.96 10.87
C THR A 10 -10.43 5.91 9.71
N LEU A 11 -10.96 6.09 8.51
CA LEU A 11 -10.11 6.13 7.32
C LEU A 11 -9.05 7.22 7.43
N GLU A 12 -9.42 8.35 8.00
CA GLU A 12 -8.48 9.47 8.11
C GLU A 12 -7.26 9.11 8.94
N GLU A 13 -7.41 8.21 9.89
CA GLU A 13 -6.34 7.84 10.80
C GLU A 13 -5.42 6.76 10.24
N LEU A 14 -5.84 6.10 9.16
CA LEU A 14 -5.03 5.02 8.61
C LEU A 14 -3.74 5.61 8.02
N PRO A 15 -2.59 4.99 8.33
CA PRO A 15 -1.30 5.50 7.84
C PRO A 15 -1.04 5.03 6.41
N ILE A 16 -1.87 5.50 5.49
CA ILE A 16 -1.74 5.19 4.07
C ILE A 16 -1.14 6.41 3.40
N LYS A 17 -0.04 6.20 2.68
CA LYS A 17 0.70 7.30 2.09
C LYS A 17 1.03 7.02 0.64
N PHE A 18 1.27 8.09 -0.08
CA PHE A 18 1.69 8.08 -1.47
C PHE A 18 3.18 8.40 -1.54
N PHE A 19 3.89 7.68 -2.39
CA PHE A 19 5.33 7.88 -2.60
C PHE A 19 5.61 8.00 -4.09
N LYS A 20 6.38 9.03 -4.42
CA LYS A 20 6.99 9.10 -5.76
C LYS A 20 8.43 8.68 -5.60
N LEU A 21 8.84 7.66 -6.35
CA LEU A 21 10.15 7.05 -6.19
C LEU A 21 11.14 7.59 -7.19
N MET A 22 12.43 7.46 -6.84
CA MET A 22 13.51 7.88 -7.74
C MET A 22 13.44 7.17 -9.08
N SER A 23 12.89 5.97 -9.11
CA SER A 23 12.71 5.22 -10.36
C SER A 23 11.66 5.82 -11.28
N GLY A 24 10.86 6.76 -10.77
CA GLY A 24 9.74 7.32 -11.51
C GLY A 24 8.41 6.68 -11.20
N GLU A 25 8.41 5.59 -10.47
CA GLU A 25 7.16 4.93 -10.10
C GLU A 25 6.43 5.71 -9.03
N SER A 26 5.11 5.56 -9.04
CA SER A 26 4.24 6.10 -8.00
C SER A 26 3.58 4.93 -7.29
N ILE A 27 3.64 4.91 -5.96
CA ILE A 27 3.02 3.84 -5.19
C ILE A 27 2.21 4.43 -4.06
N ILE A 28 1.23 3.64 -3.60
CA ILE A 28 0.43 3.95 -2.44
C ILE A 28 0.47 2.72 -1.54
N SER A 29 0.57 2.93 -0.23
CA SER A 29 0.76 1.80 0.67
C SER A 29 0.35 2.15 2.08
N TYR A 30 -0.14 1.16 2.79
CA TYR A 30 -0.20 1.19 4.24
C TYR A 30 1.24 1.19 4.74
N THR A 31 1.52 2.01 5.75
CA THR A 31 2.90 2.17 6.21
C THR A 31 3.06 1.73 7.65
N HIS A 32 4.27 1.29 7.97
CA HIS A 32 4.64 0.90 9.33
C HIS A 32 5.97 1.54 9.69
N ASP A 33 6.12 1.89 10.95
CA ASP A 33 7.41 2.30 11.46
C ASP A 33 8.29 1.06 11.61
N VAL A 34 9.55 1.22 11.26
CA VAL A 34 10.54 0.15 11.44
C VAL A 34 11.69 0.72 12.26
N ASP A 35 12.58 -0.17 12.72
CA ASP A 35 13.65 0.22 13.64
C ASP A 35 14.77 1.03 13.00
N ASN A 36 14.58 1.46 11.78
CA ASN A 36 15.61 2.21 11.07
C ASN A 36 14.95 3.49 10.55
N GLU A 37 15.44 4.64 11.02
CA GLU A 37 14.81 5.92 10.65
C GLU A 37 14.96 6.25 9.16
N TYR A 38 15.83 5.53 8.45
CA TYR A 38 16.03 5.74 7.02
C TYR A 38 15.22 4.79 6.17
N CYS A 39 14.31 4.07 6.79
CA CYS A 39 13.50 3.07 6.10
C CYS A 39 12.03 3.22 6.49
N ILE A 40 11.17 2.78 5.58
CA ILE A 40 9.71 2.81 5.77
C ILE A 40 9.21 1.40 5.50
N GLY A 41 8.38 0.88 6.40
CA GLY A 41 7.72 -0.39 6.17
C GLY A 41 6.48 -0.19 5.33
N LEU A 42 6.32 -0.99 4.29
CA LEU A 42 5.17 -0.93 3.40
C LEU A 42 4.41 -2.24 3.48
N GLU A 43 3.11 -2.15 3.68
CA GLU A 43 2.25 -3.33 3.65
C GLU A 43 1.26 -3.16 2.51
N GLU A 44 1.18 -4.17 1.64
CA GLU A 44 0.32 -4.17 0.47
C GLU A 44 0.55 -2.96 -0.41
N PRO A 45 1.79 -2.70 -0.82
CA PRO A 45 2.05 -1.56 -1.70
C PRO A 45 1.46 -1.79 -3.08
N MET A 46 0.86 -0.74 -3.63
CA MET A 46 0.22 -0.78 -4.93
C MET A 46 0.86 0.26 -5.83
N THR A 47 1.09 -0.11 -7.08
CA THR A 47 1.51 0.85 -8.10
C THR A 47 0.30 1.68 -8.52
N VAL A 48 0.50 2.98 -8.65
CA VAL A 48 -0.54 3.90 -9.11
C VAL A 48 -0.26 4.27 -10.55
N SER A 49 -1.22 4.00 -11.43
CA SER A 49 -1.10 4.38 -12.83
C SER A 49 -2.46 4.90 -13.30
N THR A 50 -2.50 5.33 -14.55
CA THR A 50 -3.76 5.78 -15.14
C THR A 50 -4.04 4.94 -16.38
N ASN A 51 -5.31 4.72 -16.65
CA ASN A 51 -5.71 4.03 -17.86
C ASN A 51 -6.01 5.05 -18.96
N THR A 52 -6.51 4.56 -20.09
CA THR A 52 -6.78 5.43 -21.24
C THR A 52 -7.92 6.40 -20.98
N GLU A 53 -8.72 6.16 -19.94
CA GLU A 53 -9.83 7.04 -19.58
C GLU A 53 -9.44 8.00 -18.48
N HIS A 54 -8.16 8.04 -18.14
CA HIS A 54 -7.62 8.92 -17.10
C HIS A 54 -8.08 8.57 -15.69
N ASP A 55 -8.57 7.35 -15.49
CA ASP A 55 -8.87 6.86 -14.15
C ASP A 55 -7.61 6.26 -13.53
N TYR A 56 -7.51 6.37 -12.22
CA TYR A 56 -6.40 5.77 -11.51
C TYR A 56 -6.61 4.27 -11.35
N VAL A 57 -5.55 3.51 -11.56
CA VAL A 57 -5.56 2.06 -11.45
C VAL A 57 -4.49 1.67 -10.45
N LEU A 58 -4.86 0.84 -9.48
CA LEU A 58 -3.93 0.34 -8.47
C LEU A 58 -3.68 -1.14 -8.73
N THR A 59 -2.40 -1.50 -8.83
CA THR A 59 -2.00 -2.89 -9.03
C THR A 59 -0.90 -3.22 -8.04
N PRO A 60 -0.78 -4.50 -7.62
CA PRO A 60 0.27 -4.86 -6.67
C PRO A 60 1.65 -4.46 -7.19
N TRP A 61 2.43 -3.83 -6.33
CA TRP A 61 3.77 -3.39 -6.70
C TRP A 61 4.73 -4.58 -6.81
N ILE A 62 4.57 -5.55 -5.91
CA ILE A 62 5.41 -6.74 -5.89
C ILE A 62 4.47 -7.95 -5.98
N PRO A 63 4.05 -8.33 -7.20
CA PRO A 63 2.90 -9.20 -7.36
C PRO A 63 3.09 -10.65 -6.95
N PHE A 64 4.27 -11.16 -6.91
CA PHE A 64 4.46 -12.57 -6.60
C PHE A 64 5.19 -12.80 -5.29
N SER A 65 5.18 -11.79 -4.43
CA SER A 65 5.89 -11.87 -3.16
C SER A 65 5.05 -12.62 -2.14
N ASP A 66 5.70 -13.46 -1.35
CA ASP A 66 5.08 -14.06 -0.18
C ASP A 66 5.08 -13.12 1.01
N GLY A 67 5.91 -12.10 0.99
CA GLY A 67 6.01 -11.18 2.11
C GLY A 67 4.89 -10.16 2.10
N ARG A 68 4.41 -9.82 3.28
CA ARG A 68 3.38 -8.80 3.40
C ARG A 68 3.97 -7.41 3.62
N VAL A 69 5.13 -7.35 4.24
CA VAL A 69 5.76 -6.08 4.57
C VAL A 69 7.08 -6.00 3.84
N HIS A 70 7.28 -4.89 3.16
CA HIS A 70 8.49 -4.63 2.39
C HIS A 70 9.15 -3.39 2.95
N ILE A 71 10.46 -3.31 2.80
CA ILE A 71 11.22 -2.18 3.31
C ILE A 71 11.56 -1.25 2.15
N LEU A 72 11.16 0.00 2.29
CA LEU A 72 11.49 1.05 1.31
C LEU A 72 12.53 1.96 1.94
N GLU A 73 13.66 2.12 1.27
CA GLU A 73 14.67 3.03 1.76
C GLU A 73 14.31 4.47 1.41
N ALA A 74 14.44 5.35 2.40
CA ALA A 74 14.03 6.74 2.22
C ALA A 74 14.81 7.43 1.09
N MET A 75 16.03 7.01 0.84
CA MET A 75 16.83 7.60 -0.23
C MET A 75 16.24 7.37 -1.61
N ASN A 76 15.33 6.41 -1.74
CA ASN A 76 14.68 6.13 -3.01
C ASN A 76 13.38 6.91 -3.19
N VAL A 77 13.03 7.77 -2.25
CA VAL A 77 11.77 8.52 -2.26
C VAL A 77 12.05 9.96 -2.65
N ILE A 78 11.35 10.44 -3.67
CA ILE A 78 11.40 11.85 -4.02
C ILE A 78 10.38 12.62 -3.19
N ILE A 79 9.17 12.08 -3.11
CA ILE A 79 8.07 12.76 -2.42
C ILE A 79 7.32 11.71 -1.60
N GLU A 80 7.01 12.05 -0.37
CA GLU A 80 6.10 11.31 0.49
C GLU A 80 4.95 12.22 0.84
N SER A 81 3.73 11.75 0.69
CA SER A 81 2.56 12.60 0.87
C SER A 81 1.43 11.83 1.54
N PRO A 82 0.69 12.48 2.43
CA PRO A 82 -0.55 11.88 2.89
C PRO A 82 -1.53 11.75 1.73
N VAL A 83 -2.51 10.90 1.93
CA VAL A 83 -3.50 10.57 0.91
C VAL A 83 -4.86 11.00 1.45
N ASP A 84 -5.72 11.53 0.58
CA ASP A 84 -7.03 11.95 1.04
C ASP A 84 -7.92 10.73 1.33
N THR A 85 -9.02 10.99 2.03
CA THR A 85 -9.89 9.92 2.51
C THR A 85 -10.49 9.12 1.36
N HIS A 86 -10.82 9.78 0.27
CA HIS A 86 -11.40 9.09 -0.89
C HIS A 86 -10.43 8.05 -1.44
N MET A 87 -9.17 8.44 -1.61
CA MET A 87 -8.18 7.51 -2.15
C MET A 87 -7.84 6.42 -1.14
N LYS A 88 -7.84 6.73 0.15
CA LYS A 88 -7.65 5.69 1.16
C LYS A 88 -8.74 4.64 1.06
N ALA A 89 -9.99 5.06 0.85
CA ALA A 89 -11.09 4.12 0.71
C ALA A 89 -10.91 3.23 -0.52
N GLN A 90 -10.49 3.81 -1.63
CA GLN A 90 -10.24 3.03 -2.84
C GLN A 90 -9.14 2.00 -2.63
N TYR A 91 -8.05 2.42 -2.00
CA TYR A 91 -6.93 1.53 -1.71
C TYR A 91 -7.38 0.38 -0.82
N MET A 92 -8.08 0.68 0.27
CA MET A 92 -8.52 -0.36 1.19
C MET A 92 -9.48 -1.34 0.53
N LYS A 93 -10.36 -0.83 -0.32
CA LYS A 93 -11.30 -1.70 -1.03
C LYS A 93 -10.56 -2.71 -1.90
N ILE A 94 -9.54 -2.25 -2.61
CA ILE A 94 -8.78 -3.13 -3.48
C ILE A 94 -7.98 -4.15 -2.68
N VAL A 95 -7.34 -3.71 -1.61
CA VAL A 95 -6.56 -4.61 -0.75
C VAL A 95 -7.45 -5.68 -0.15
N LEU A 96 -8.61 -5.29 0.39
CA LEU A 96 -9.50 -6.25 1.01
C LEU A 96 -10.05 -7.24 0.01
N ASN A 97 -10.37 -6.79 -1.19
CA ASN A 97 -10.84 -7.71 -2.24
C ASN A 97 -9.77 -8.71 -2.60
N THR A 98 -8.53 -8.26 -2.69
CA THR A 98 -7.41 -9.15 -3.00
C THR A 98 -7.25 -10.21 -1.92
N ILE A 99 -7.31 -9.81 -0.67
CA ILE A 99 -7.18 -10.75 0.45
C ILE A 99 -8.31 -11.76 0.44
N ILE A 100 -9.54 -11.30 0.21
CA ILE A 100 -10.69 -12.19 0.18
C ILE A 100 -10.56 -13.22 -0.94
N GLU A 101 -10.15 -12.77 -2.13
CA GLU A 101 -9.98 -13.70 -3.26
C GLU A 101 -8.91 -14.73 -2.97
N ASP A 102 -7.82 -14.32 -2.34
CA ASP A 102 -6.76 -15.26 -1.99
C ASP A 102 -7.24 -16.32 -1.02
N ASN A 103 -8.12 -15.95 -0.10
CA ASN A 103 -8.61 -16.88 0.90
C ASN A 103 -9.72 -17.78 0.37
N ILE A 104 -10.52 -17.30 -0.57
CA ILE A 104 -11.68 -18.03 -1.06
C ILE A 104 -11.30 -18.96 -2.20
N LYS A 105 -10.37 -18.53 -3.04
CA LYS A 105 -10.00 -19.27 -4.25
C LYS A 105 -8.50 -19.51 -4.31
N PRO A 106 -7.96 -20.28 -3.34
CA PRO A 106 -6.52 -20.51 -3.36
C PRO A 106 -6.04 -21.18 -4.64
N GLU A 107 -6.88 -22.03 -5.24
CA GLU A 107 -6.48 -22.72 -6.48
C GLU A 107 -6.33 -21.75 -7.63
N SER A 108 -7.03 -20.64 -7.61
CA SER A 108 -6.95 -19.68 -8.71
C SER A 108 -5.60 -19.00 -8.78
N LYS A 109 -4.76 -19.23 -7.80
CA LYS A 109 -3.42 -18.64 -7.79
C LYS A 109 -2.39 -19.52 -8.47
N VAL A 110 -2.79 -20.70 -8.92
CA VAL A 110 -1.89 -21.60 -9.62
C VAL A 110 -1.54 -20.98 -10.97
N LEU A 111 -0.25 -20.97 -11.28
CA LEU A 111 0.24 -20.44 -12.55
C LEU A 111 0.32 -21.56 -13.57
N HIS A 112 -0.13 -21.27 -14.76
CA HIS A 112 -0.13 -22.24 -15.83
C HIS A 112 0.64 -21.73 -17.02
#